data_599c4291581283dcde1f96a555aa195c
#
_entry.id   599c4291581283dcde1f96a555aa195c
#
_cell.length_a   1.000
_cell.length_b   1.000
_cell.length_c   1.000
_cell.angle_alpha   90.00
_cell.angle_beta   90.00
_cell.angle_gamma   90.00
#
_symmetry.space_group_name_H-M   'P 1'
#
loop_
_entity.id
_entity.type
_entity.pdbx_description
1 polymer ?
#
loop_
_entity_poly.entity_id
_entity_poly.type
_entity_poly.pdbx_seq_one_letter_code
_entity_poly.pdbx_strand_id
1 'polypeptide(L)'
;MKVNWTGFSKKTPAERLQMLKEKELLQDEHWQLLDSQQTLTLETANQMSENVLATLALPYSLVPDFLVDGKTYQVPFVTEEPSVVAAASFAAKIIKRSGGFETKVHKRQMIGQIALHQVEKVDQAIKDVLKKKKELLEQANQAYPSIVARGGGARDLWLEQKEDFLIFYLSVDTQEAMGANMLNTMLEALTLSLEELTGGKSLMAILSNYAT
;
A
#
# COMPACT_ATOMS: atom_id res chain seq x y z
N MET A 1 9.88 -26.85 -8.10
CA MET A 1 10.78 -27.18 -9.24
C MET A 1 11.80 -26.05 -9.40
N LYS A 2 13.11 -26.34 -9.50
CA LYS A 2 14.10 -25.27 -9.77
C LYS A 2 14.09 -24.95 -11.27
N VAL A 3 13.67 -23.74 -11.62
CA VAL A 3 13.67 -23.28 -13.01
C VAL A 3 15.07 -22.76 -13.37
N ASN A 4 15.59 -23.18 -14.53
CA ASN A 4 16.84 -22.65 -15.05
C ASN A 4 16.56 -21.38 -15.88
N TRP A 5 17.01 -20.23 -15.40
CA TRP A 5 16.84 -18.93 -16.04
C TRP A 5 18.04 -18.48 -16.89
N THR A 6 19.02 -19.36 -17.11
CA THR A 6 20.20 -19.05 -17.92
C THR A 6 19.77 -18.70 -19.35
N GLY A 7 20.20 -17.53 -19.82
CA GLY A 7 19.88 -17.02 -21.16
C GLY A 7 18.47 -16.45 -21.32
N PHE A 8 17.63 -16.36 -20.28
CA PHE A 8 16.27 -15.81 -20.37
C PHE A 8 16.26 -14.39 -20.96
N SER A 9 17.17 -13.52 -20.54
CA SER A 9 17.28 -12.14 -21.07
C SER A 9 17.63 -12.07 -22.57
N LYS A 10 18.23 -13.10 -23.14
CA LYS A 10 18.61 -13.18 -24.55
C LYS A 10 17.50 -13.69 -25.47
N LYS A 11 16.44 -14.24 -24.88
CA LYS A 11 15.28 -14.76 -25.64
C LYS A 11 14.41 -13.63 -26.15
N THR A 12 13.68 -13.90 -27.24
CA THR A 12 12.61 -13.01 -27.73
C THR A 12 11.41 -12.99 -26.74
N PRO A 13 10.54 -11.97 -26.81
CA PRO A 13 9.32 -11.94 -25.96
C PRO A 13 8.47 -13.20 -26.10
N ALA A 14 8.24 -13.70 -27.30
CA ALA A 14 7.49 -14.93 -27.55
C ALA A 14 8.15 -16.16 -26.92
N GLU A 15 9.47 -16.32 -27.05
CA GLU A 15 10.20 -17.42 -26.42
C GLU A 15 10.20 -17.35 -24.89
N ARG A 16 10.21 -16.13 -24.31
CA ARG A 16 10.09 -15.95 -22.86
C ARG A 16 8.70 -16.37 -22.38
N LEU A 17 7.66 -15.93 -23.08
CA LEU A 17 6.28 -16.26 -22.76
C LEU A 17 6.03 -17.77 -22.88
N GLN A 18 6.52 -18.40 -23.96
CA GLN A 18 6.45 -19.85 -24.14
C GLN A 18 7.16 -20.62 -23.02
N MET A 19 8.34 -20.16 -22.60
CA MET A 19 9.07 -20.77 -21.50
C MET A 19 8.30 -20.70 -20.18
N LEU A 20 7.60 -19.60 -19.89
CA LEU A 20 6.79 -19.48 -18.68
C LEU A 20 5.62 -20.47 -18.69
N LYS A 21 4.99 -20.67 -19.85
CA LYS A 21 3.92 -21.67 -20.05
C LYS A 21 4.45 -23.10 -19.84
N GLU A 22 5.54 -23.48 -20.47
CA GLU A 22 6.17 -24.81 -20.38
C GLU A 22 6.64 -25.16 -18.96
N LYS A 23 6.95 -24.13 -18.15
CA LYS A 23 7.34 -24.29 -16.74
C LYS A 23 6.17 -24.19 -15.76
N GLU A 24 4.94 -24.12 -16.26
CA GLU A 24 3.72 -24.01 -15.46
C GLU A 24 3.74 -22.80 -14.49
N LEU A 25 4.40 -21.71 -14.91
CA LEU A 25 4.50 -20.47 -14.13
C LEU A 25 3.39 -19.47 -14.46
N LEU A 26 2.61 -19.72 -15.53
CA LEU A 26 1.43 -18.96 -15.93
C LEU A 26 0.26 -19.92 -16.15
N GLN A 27 -0.91 -19.52 -15.68
CA GLN A 27 -2.17 -20.16 -16.04
C GLN A 27 -2.49 -19.88 -17.52
N ASP A 28 -3.22 -20.78 -18.16
CA ASP A 28 -3.53 -20.66 -19.60
C ASP A 28 -4.22 -19.36 -19.96
N GLU A 29 -5.16 -18.88 -19.16
CA GLU A 29 -5.85 -17.59 -19.38
C GLU A 29 -4.89 -16.39 -19.32
N HIS A 30 -3.95 -16.38 -18.37
CA HIS A 30 -2.94 -15.32 -18.26
C HIS A 30 -1.95 -15.38 -19.44
N TRP A 31 -1.59 -16.59 -19.87
CA TRP A 31 -0.77 -16.76 -21.05
C TRP A 31 -1.46 -16.21 -22.31
N GLN A 32 -2.73 -16.56 -22.53
CA GLN A 32 -3.53 -16.07 -23.66
C GLN A 32 -3.64 -14.54 -23.66
N LEU A 33 -3.88 -13.94 -22.50
CA LEU A 33 -3.95 -12.48 -22.35
C LEU A 33 -2.65 -11.80 -22.78
N LEU A 34 -1.50 -12.30 -22.31
CA LEU A 34 -0.19 -11.72 -22.63
C LEU A 34 0.21 -11.98 -24.09
N ASP A 35 -0.13 -13.14 -24.66
CA ASP A 35 0.18 -13.51 -26.04
C ASP A 35 -0.68 -12.71 -27.05
N SER A 36 -1.93 -12.40 -26.70
CA SER A 36 -2.83 -11.61 -27.53
C SER A 36 -2.40 -10.16 -27.73
N GLN A 37 -1.50 -9.65 -26.87
CA GLN A 37 -1.04 -8.25 -26.86
C GLN A 37 -2.19 -7.22 -26.77
N GLN A 38 -3.34 -7.65 -26.21
CA GLN A 38 -4.48 -6.76 -26.04
C GLN A 38 -4.14 -5.68 -24.99
N THR A 39 -4.42 -4.43 -25.34
CA THR A 39 -4.34 -3.29 -24.44
C THR A 39 -5.70 -3.02 -23.81
N LEU A 40 -5.71 -2.22 -22.75
CA LEU A 40 -6.94 -1.74 -22.14
C LEU A 40 -7.80 -1.00 -23.17
N THR A 41 -9.07 -1.37 -23.31
CA THR A 41 -9.99 -0.70 -24.24
C THR A 41 -10.30 0.72 -23.74
N LEU A 42 -10.58 1.64 -24.66
CA LEU A 42 -10.93 3.02 -24.31
C LEU A 42 -12.24 3.07 -23.48
N GLU A 43 -13.18 2.20 -23.77
CA GLU A 43 -14.43 2.08 -23.02
C GLU A 43 -14.17 1.71 -21.56
N THR A 44 -13.35 0.67 -21.32
CA THR A 44 -12.97 0.27 -19.96
C THR A 44 -12.19 1.38 -19.26
N ALA A 45 -11.23 2.01 -19.94
CA ALA A 45 -10.46 3.11 -19.39
C ALA A 45 -11.34 4.29 -18.93
N ASN A 46 -12.36 4.64 -19.74
CA ASN A 46 -13.30 5.72 -19.42
C ASN A 46 -14.22 5.41 -18.23
N GLN A 47 -14.41 4.13 -17.89
CA GLN A 47 -15.10 3.70 -16.68
C GLN A 47 -14.19 3.70 -15.44
N MET A 48 -12.86 3.66 -15.63
CA MET A 48 -11.88 3.61 -14.54
C MET A 48 -11.45 4.98 -14.03
N SER A 49 -11.51 6.00 -14.89
CA SER A 49 -11.04 7.35 -14.58
C SER A 49 -11.85 8.41 -15.32
N GLU A 50 -11.78 9.65 -14.85
CA GLU A 50 -12.44 10.81 -15.45
C GLU A 50 -11.60 11.38 -16.60
N ASN A 51 -12.29 12.03 -17.58
CA ASN A 51 -11.66 12.79 -18.67
C ASN A 51 -10.67 12.01 -19.53
N VAL A 52 -10.90 10.71 -19.72
CA VAL A 52 -10.01 9.84 -20.48
C VAL A 52 -9.99 10.23 -21.97
N LEU A 53 -8.81 10.40 -22.54
CA LEU A 53 -8.58 10.69 -23.96
C LEU A 53 -8.06 9.47 -24.73
N ALA A 54 -7.21 8.66 -24.09
CA ALA A 54 -6.55 7.51 -24.69
C ALA A 54 -6.03 6.55 -23.63
N THR A 55 -5.45 5.43 -24.03
CA THR A 55 -4.71 4.51 -23.16
C THR A 55 -3.21 4.53 -23.51
N LEU A 56 -2.36 4.31 -22.52
CA LEU A 56 -0.91 4.24 -22.66
C LEU A 56 -0.41 2.86 -22.29
N ALA A 57 0.34 2.22 -23.18
CA ALA A 57 0.98 0.94 -22.90
C ALA A 57 2.37 1.14 -22.31
N LEU A 58 2.72 0.34 -21.29
CA LEU A 58 4.07 0.27 -20.71
C LEU A 58 4.64 -1.14 -20.88
N PRO A 59 5.99 -1.28 -20.96
CA PRO A 59 6.61 -2.60 -20.98
C PRO A 59 6.28 -3.43 -19.75
N TYR A 60 5.77 -4.64 -19.95
CA TYR A 60 5.52 -5.63 -18.91
C TYR A 60 6.64 -6.67 -18.93
N SER A 61 7.44 -6.71 -17.90
CA SER A 61 8.65 -7.51 -17.79
C SER A 61 8.61 -8.45 -16.60
N LEU A 62 9.61 -9.33 -16.46
CA LEU A 62 9.73 -10.27 -15.36
C LEU A 62 11.11 -10.22 -14.71
N VAL A 63 11.14 -10.12 -13.38
CA VAL A 63 12.33 -10.38 -12.56
C VAL A 63 12.22 -11.79 -11.98
N PRO A 64 13.02 -12.75 -12.46
CA PRO A 64 12.97 -14.12 -11.97
C PRO A 64 13.75 -14.31 -10.68
N ASP A 65 13.49 -15.42 -10.01
CA ASP A 65 14.31 -15.93 -8.92
C ASP A 65 14.35 -15.05 -7.65
N PHE A 66 13.31 -14.30 -7.37
CA PHE A 66 13.17 -13.54 -6.14
C PHE A 66 12.94 -14.50 -4.95
N LEU A 67 13.96 -14.76 -4.15
CA LEU A 67 13.88 -15.64 -2.98
C LEU A 67 13.51 -14.80 -1.74
N VAL A 68 12.32 -15.06 -1.18
CA VAL A 68 11.81 -14.39 0.02
C VAL A 68 11.30 -15.46 0.99
N ASP A 69 11.76 -15.46 2.23
CA ASP A 69 11.38 -16.39 3.29
C ASP A 69 11.42 -17.86 2.84
N GLY A 70 12.48 -18.22 2.12
CA GLY A 70 12.70 -19.57 1.60
C GLY A 70 11.87 -19.94 0.37
N LYS A 71 10.96 -19.07 -0.10
CA LYS A 71 10.11 -19.29 -1.27
C LYS A 71 10.57 -18.44 -2.46
N THR A 72 10.63 -19.06 -3.64
CA THR A 72 11.03 -18.36 -4.87
C THR A 72 9.82 -17.82 -5.60
N TYR A 73 9.87 -16.53 -5.94
CA TYR A 73 8.83 -15.80 -6.67
C TYR A 73 9.35 -15.34 -8.03
N GLN A 74 8.42 -15.20 -8.98
CA GLN A 74 8.62 -14.58 -10.26
C GLN A 74 7.87 -13.24 -10.22
N VAL A 75 8.58 -12.11 -10.21
CA VAL A 75 7.99 -10.80 -9.93
C VAL A 75 7.78 -10.03 -11.21
N PRO A 76 6.53 -9.70 -11.58
CA PRO A 76 6.28 -8.82 -12.74
C PRO A 76 6.70 -7.39 -12.44
N PHE A 77 7.24 -6.73 -13.47
CA PHE A 77 7.66 -5.33 -13.45
C PHE A 77 7.01 -4.57 -14.59
N VAL A 78 6.47 -3.41 -14.30
CA VAL A 78 6.00 -2.46 -15.30
C VAL A 78 6.81 -1.18 -15.14
N THR A 79 7.60 -0.85 -16.17
CA THR A 79 8.47 0.34 -16.16
C THR A 79 8.83 0.73 -17.60
N GLU A 80 8.96 2.02 -17.81
CA GLU A 80 9.46 2.61 -19.07
C GLU A 80 10.97 2.80 -19.06
N GLU A 81 11.63 2.71 -17.90
CA GLU A 81 13.05 3.04 -17.77
C GLU A 81 13.95 1.83 -18.09
N PRO A 82 14.94 2.00 -18.95
CA PRO A 82 15.97 0.99 -19.20
C PRO A 82 16.75 0.63 -17.93
N SER A 83 17.25 -0.59 -17.87
CA SER A 83 18.13 -1.13 -16.82
C SER A 83 17.45 -1.43 -15.47
N VAL A 84 16.26 -0.92 -15.14
CA VAL A 84 15.57 -1.20 -13.87
C VAL A 84 15.35 -2.70 -13.69
N VAL A 85 14.78 -3.38 -14.69
CA VAL A 85 14.53 -4.82 -14.66
C VAL A 85 15.84 -5.63 -14.60
N ALA A 86 16.87 -5.17 -15.31
CA ALA A 86 18.18 -5.81 -15.31
C ALA A 86 18.87 -5.67 -13.94
N ALA A 87 18.83 -4.49 -13.33
CA ALA A 87 19.38 -4.22 -12.00
C ALA A 87 18.65 -5.05 -10.93
N ALA A 88 17.32 -5.08 -10.95
CA ALA A 88 16.52 -5.88 -10.03
C ALA A 88 16.80 -7.39 -10.18
N SER A 89 16.94 -7.88 -11.41
CA SER A 89 17.29 -9.29 -11.69
C SER A 89 18.68 -9.65 -11.18
N PHE A 90 19.63 -8.73 -11.32
CA PHE A 90 21.00 -8.92 -10.81
C PHE A 90 21.03 -8.90 -9.29
N ALA A 91 20.36 -7.95 -8.65
CA ALA A 91 20.24 -7.86 -7.19
C ALA A 91 19.56 -9.11 -6.61
N ALA A 92 18.42 -9.54 -7.18
CA ALA A 92 17.72 -10.75 -6.77
C ALA A 92 18.63 -12.00 -6.80
N LYS A 93 19.46 -12.12 -7.84
CA LYS A 93 20.43 -13.22 -7.98
C LYS A 93 21.52 -13.19 -6.91
N ILE A 94 22.05 -12.01 -6.57
CA ILE A 94 23.06 -11.86 -5.51
C ILE A 94 22.45 -12.21 -4.16
N ILE A 95 21.30 -11.62 -3.83
CA ILE A 95 20.59 -11.82 -2.58
C ILE A 95 20.20 -13.30 -2.41
N LYS A 96 19.72 -13.94 -3.48
CA LYS A 96 19.40 -15.39 -3.46
C LYS A 96 20.62 -16.25 -3.08
N ARG A 97 21.83 -15.89 -3.54
CA ARG A 97 23.06 -16.60 -3.21
C ARG A 97 23.45 -16.46 -1.73
N SER A 98 23.01 -15.38 -1.10
CA SER A 98 23.24 -15.07 0.32
C SER A 98 22.11 -15.58 1.24
N GLY A 99 21.16 -16.36 0.73
CA GLY A 99 20.06 -16.91 1.52
C GLY A 99 18.68 -16.37 1.20
N GLY A 100 18.57 -15.28 0.44
CA GLY A 100 17.31 -14.61 0.09
C GLY A 100 17.01 -13.40 0.99
N PHE A 101 15.79 -12.89 0.82
CA PHE A 101 15.23 -11.88 1.71
C PHE A 101 14.54 -12.58 2.88
N GLU A 102 14.67 -12.00 4.06
CA GLU A 102 13.89 -12.38 5.24
C GLU A 102 12.92 -11.24 5.56
N THR A 103 11.65 -11.54 5.81
CA THR A 103 10.63 -10.56 6.13
C THR A 103 10.04 -10.80 7.50
N LYS A 104 9.72 -9.70 8.20
CA LYS A 104 9.04 -9.76 9.49
C LYS A 104 8.00 -8.66 9.56
N VAL A 105 6.73 -9.06 9.66
CA VAL A 105 5.61 -8.14 9.85
C VAL A 105 5.30 -8.07 11.34
N HIS A 106 5.48 -6.89 11.95
CA HIS A 106 5.19 -6.66 13.37
C HIS A 106 3.72 -6.32 13.61
N LYS A 107 3.20 -5.35 12.86
CA LYS A 107 1.81 -4.90 12.92
C LYS A 107 1.34 -4.55 11.52
N ARG A 108 0.17 -5.02 11.13
CA ARG A 108 -0.47 -4.66 9.87
C ARG A 108 -1.47 -3.54 10.14
N GLN A 109 -0.97 -2.32 10.26
CA GLN A 109 -1.77 -1.15 10.58
C GLN A 109 -1.42 0.00 9.66
N MET A 110 -2.43 0.75 9.25
CA MET A 110 -2.27 2.02 8.56
C MET A 110 -2.34 3.15 9.56
N ILE A 111 -1.61 4.22 9.32
CA ILE A 111 -1.59 5.40 10.16
C ILE A 111 -2.28 6.54 9.42
N GLY A 112 -3.26 7.15 10.07
CA GLY A 112 -3.86 8.39 9.64
C GLY A 112 -3.49 9.53 10.58
N GLN A 113 -3.67 10.76 10.11
CA GLN A 113 -3.30 11.95 10.87
C GLN A 113 -4.34 13.05 10.77
N ILE A 114 -4.51 13.81 11.86
CA ILE A 114 -5.24 15.07 11.89
C ILE A 114 -4.25 16.15 12.34
N ALA A 115 -4.03 17.15 11.52
CA ALA A 115 -3.18 18.29 11.86
C ALA A 115 -4.04 19.38 12.49
N LEU A 116 -3.76 19.70 13.76
CA LEU A 116 -4.44 20.74 14.51
C LEU A 116 -3.49 21.95 14.63
N HIS A 117 -3.97 23.14 14.33
CA HIS A 117 -3.27 24.38 14.54
C HIS A 117 -3.98 25.26 15.58
N GLN A 118 -3.35 26.35 16.03
CA GLN A 118 -3.90 27.28 17.04
C GLN A 118 -4.22 26.59 18.40
N VAL A 119 -3.50 25.55 18.76
CA VAL A 119 -3.61 24.91 20.06
C VAL A 119 -2.78 25.66 21.09
N GLU A 120 -3.41 26.48 21.95
CA GLU A 120 -2.70 27.36 22.88
C GLU A 120 -1.99 26.60 24.02
N LYS A 121 -2.60 25.51 24.52
CA LYS A 121 -2.12 24.73 25.68
C LYS A 121 -1.84 23.29 25.28
N VAL A 122 -0.78 23.09 24.49
CA VAL A 122 -0.46 21.78 23.85
C VAL A 122 -0.37 20.64 24.89
N ASP A 123 0.37 20.81 25.99
CA ASP A 123 0.51 19.76 27.02
C ASP A 123 -0.82 19.39 27.69
N GLN A 124 -1.70 20.36 27.87
CA GLN A 124 -3.03 20.10 28.43
C GLN A 124 -3.91 19.40 27.40
N ALA A 125 -3.89 19.85 26.16
CA ALA A 125 -4.61 19.24 25.05
C ALA A 125 -4.24 17.77 24.87
N ILE A 126 -2.95 17.45 24.91
CA ILE A 126 -2.47 16.05 24.83
C ILE A 126 -3.07 15.22 25.98
N LYS A 127 -3.02 15.74 27.22
CA LYS A 127 -3.57 15.03 28.38
C LYS A 127 -5.08 14.81 28.28
N ASP A 128 -5.82 15.79 27.78
CA ASP A 128 -7.27 15.71 27.68
C ASP A 128 -7.71 14.77 26.57
N VAL A 129 -7.01 14.77 25.43
CA VAL A 129 -7.22 13.78 24.35
C VAL A 129 -6.89 12.36 24.84
N LEU A 130 -5.76 12.18 25.53
CA LEU A 130 -5.37 10.84 26.03
C LEU A 130 -6.34 10.30 27.10
N LYS A 131 -6.94 11.16 27.93
CA LYS A 131 -8.00 10.75 28.86
C LYS A 131 -9.23 10.20 28.13
N LYS A 132 -9.50 10.71 26.92
CA LYS A 132 -10.64 10.32 26.08
C LYS A 132 -10.26 9.25 25.04
N LYS A 133 -9.07 8.67 25.12
CA LYS A 133 -8.53 7.71 24.17
C LYS A 133 -9.54 6.60 23.79
N LYS A 134 -10.17 5.98 24.80
CA LYS A 134 -11.13 4.88 24.58
C LYS A 134 -12.36 5.36 23.83
N GLU A 135 -12.91 6.51 24.21
CA GLU A 135 -14.09 7.09 23.57
C GLU A 135 -13.82 7.47 22.13
N LEU A 136 -12.64 8.07 21.85
CA LEU A 136 -12.24 8.45 20.50
C LEU A 136 -12.00 7.22 19.60
N LEU A 137 -11.38 6.15 20.09
CA LEU A 137 -11.23 4.90 19.36
C LEU A 137 -12.59 4.27 19.02
N GLU A 138 -13.54 4.33 19.96
CA GLU A 138 -14.89 3.83 19.73
C GLU A 138 -15.63 4.69 18.70
N GLN A 139 -15.53 6.01 18.77
CA GLN A 139 -16.10 6.94 17.79
C GLN A 139 -15.54 6.67 16.38
N ALA A 140 -14.23 6.48 16.24
CA ALA A 140 -13.61 6.10 14.98
C ALA A 140 -14.19 4.77 14.45
N ASN A 141 -14.34 3.78 15.30
CA ASN A 141 -14.90 2.48 14.94
C ASN A 141 -16.37 2.56 14.53
N GLN A 142 -17.15 3.42 15.17
CA GLN A 142 -18.56 3.67 14.81
C GLN A 142 -18.70 4.34 13.45
N ALA A 143 -17.72 5.12 13.02
CA ALA A 143 -17.72 5.74 11.69
C ALA A 143 -17.56 4.72 10.56
N TYR A 144 -16.95 3.54 10.82
CA TYR A 144 -16.78 2.50 9.81
C TYR A 144 -17.03 1.09 10.37
N PRO A 145 -18.28 0.74 10.70
CA PRO A 145 -18.60 -0.50 11.42
C PRO A 145 -18.32 -1.77 10.62
N SER A 146 -18.30 -1.70 9.30
CA SER A 146 -18.05 -2.88 8.45
C SER A 146 -16.65 -3.47 8.58
N ILE A 147 -15.63 -2.67 8.91
CA ILE A 147 -14.28 -3.17 9.15
C ILE A 147 -14.18 -3.79 10.55
N VAL A 148 -14.86 -3.21 11.52
CA VAL A 148 -14.93 -3.73 12.89
C VAL A 148 -15.57 -5.12 12.90
N ALA A 149 -16.66 -5.30 12.16
CA ALA A 149 -17.33 -6.59 12.01
C ALA A 149 -16.42 -7.67 11.39
N ARG A 150 -15.40 -7.28 10.63
CA ARG A 150 -14.38 -8.18 10.04
C ARG A 150 -13.15 -8.36 10.94
N GLY A 151 -13.16 -7.84 12.16
CA GLY A 151 -12.05 -7.95 13.11
C GLY A 151 -10.97 -6.87 13.00
N GLY A 152 -11.15 -5.90 12.11
CA GLY A 152 -10.29 -4.73 11.95
C GLY A 152 -10.70 -3.55 12.84
N GLY A 153 -10.37 -2.32 12.43
CA GLY A 153 -10.76 -1.06 13.07
C GLY A 153 -9.63 -0.34 13.79
N ALA A 154 -9.97 0.77 14.45
CA ALA A 154 -9.03 1.60 15.20
C ALA A 154 -8.41 0.83 16.37
N ARG A 155 -7.08 0.90 16.50
CA ARG A 155 -6.30 0.14 17.49
C ARG A 155 -5.63 1.02 18.51
N ASP A 156 -5.08 2.16 18.07
CA ASP A 156 -4.31 3.04 18.92
C ASP A 156 -4.37 4.49 18.42
N LEU A 157 -4.08 5.43 19.30
CA LEU A 157 -3.90 6.82 18.99
C LEU A 157 -2.80 7.46 19.84
N TRP A 158 -2.10 8.42 19.28
CA TRP A 158 -1.11 9.23 19.97
C TRP A 158 -1.04 10.63 19.36
N LEU A 159 -0.34 11.53 20.01
CA LEU A 159 -0.16 12.90 19.55
C LEU A 159 1.31 13.28 19.60
N GLU A 160 1.74 14.11 18.64
CA GLU A 160 3.08 14.68 18.58
C GLU A 160 2.97 16.17 18.25
N GLN A 161 3.71 17.01 18.97
CA GLN A 161 3.87 18.40 18.56
C GLN A 161 4.96 18.49 17.49
N LYS A 162 4.62 19.13 16.37
CA LYS A 162 5.52 19.39 15.25
C LYS A 162 5.42 20.87 14.89
N GLU A 163 6.44 21.65 15.27
CA GLU A 163 6.42 23.12 15.09
C GLU A 163 5.16 23.74 15.70
N ASP A 164 4.34 24.43 14.91
CA ASP A 164 3.10 25.09 15.32
C ASP A 164 1.85 24.17 15.28
N PHE A 165 2.06 22.89 14.98
CA PHE A 165 0.99 21.90 14.88
C PHE A 165 1.01 20.89 16.02
N LEU A 166 -0.18 20.52 16.46
CA LEU A 166 -0.38 19.29 17.22
C LEU A 166 -0.95 18.22 16.26
N ILE A 167 -0.16 17.20 15.99
CA ILE A 167 -0.54 16.12 15.08
C ILE A 167 -1.13 14.97 15.90
N PHE A 168 -2.38 14.67 15.67
CA PHE A 168 -3.06 13.47 16.16
C PHE A 168 -2.86 12.36 15.14
N TYR A 169 -2.43 11.21 15.60
CA TYR A 169 -2.30 9.99 14.80
C TYR A 169 -3.30 8.94 15.25
N LEU A 170 -3.87 8.23 14.28
CA LEU A 170 -4.76 7.09 14.47
C LEU A 170 -4.19 5.88 13.76
N SER A 171 -4.01 4.79 14.49
CA SER A 171 -3.58 3.50 13.94
C SER A 171 -4.80 2.60 13.73
N VAL A 172 -4.97 2.10 12.51
CA VAL A 172 -6.15 1.30 12.09
C VAL A 172 -5.70 0.00 11.44
N ASP A 173 -6.25 -1.11 11.91
CA ASP A 173 -6.15 -2.41 11.25
C ASP A 173 -7.18 -2.48 10.12
N THR A 174 -6.71 -2.41 8.89
CA THR A 174 -7.56 -2.41 7.69
C THR A 174 -7.87 -3.80 7.16
N GLN A 175 -7.36 -4.84 7.82
CA GLN A 175 -7.44 -6.21 7.34
C GLN A 175 -6.89 -6.33 5.91
N GLU A 176 -7.61 -6.96 4.99
CA GLU A 176 -7.21 -7.12 3.59
C GLU A 176 -7.65 -5.93 2.69
N ALA A 177 -8.30 -4.90 3.26
CA ALA A 177 -8.72 -3.74 2.49
C ALA A 177 -7.53 -2.80 2.21
N MET A 178 -7.55 -2.10 1.07
CA MET A 178 -6.61 -1.02 0.76
C MET A 178 -6.67 0.10 1.82
N GLY A 179 -7.83 0.42 2.34
CA GLY A 179 -8.05 1.10 3.60
C GLY A 179 -8.02 2.63 3.60
N ALA A 180 -7.54 3.31 2.56
CA ALA A 180 -7.36 4.77 2.58
C ALA A 180 -8.66 5.55 2.85
N ASN A 181 -9.73 5.29 2.08
CA ASN A 181 -11.01 5.97 2.26
C ASN A 181 -11.65 5.69 3.64
N MET A 182 -11.54 4.43 4.09
CA MET A 182 -12.00 4.04 5.42
C MET A 182 -11.29 4.82 6.52
N LEU A 183 -9.96 4.92 6.42
CA LEU A 183 -9.15 5.64 7.38
C LEU A 183 -9.49 7.14 7.39
N ASN A 184 -9.67 7.75 6.21
CA ASN A 184 -10.08 9.15 6.09
C ASN A 184 -11.46 9.37 6.76
N THR A 185 -12.44 8.51 6.52
CA THR A 185 -13.77 8.59 7.16
C THR A 185 -13.67 8.51 8.70
N MET A 186 -12.82 7.62 9.23
CA MET A 186 -12.60 7.53 10.67
C MET A 186 -11.97 8.79 11.24
N LEU A 187 -10.98 9.37 10.54
CA LEU A 187 -10.31 10.61 10.97
C LEU A 187 -11.27 11.80 10.91
N GLU A 188 -12.02 11.95 9.84
CA GLU A 188 -13.01 13.03 9.68
C GLU A 188 -14.05 13.01 10.80
N ALA A 189 -14.51 11.82 11.20
CA ALA A 189 -15.44 11.66 12.31
C ALA A 189 -14.89 12.14 13.66
N LEU A 190 -13.56 12.14 13.85
CA LEU A 190 -12.90 12.58 15.08
C LEU A 190 -12.64 14.08 15.13
N THR A 191 -12.70 14.77 13.99
CA THR A 191 -12.24 16.16 13.84
C THR A 191 -12.89 17.10 14.84
N LEU A 192 -14.23 17.13 14.92
CA LEU A 192 -14.95 18.00 15.83
C LEU A 192 -14.63 17.72 17.30
N SER A 193 -14.59 16.47 17.70
CA SER A 193 -14.24 16.08 19.07
C SER A 193 -12.82 16.50 19.45
N LEU A 194 -11.88 16.45 18.51
CA LEU A 194 -10.51 16.90 18.75
C LEU A 194 -10.41 18.42 18.81
N GLU A 195 -11.14 19.17 17.98
CA GLU A 195 -11.22 20.62 18.08
C GLU A 195 -11.77 21.07 19.45
N GLU A 196 -12.84 20.42 19.93
CA GLU A 196 -13.41 20.70 21.24
C GLU A 196 -12.46 20.39 22.40
N LEU A 197 -11.74 19.26 22.33
CA LEU A 197 -10.81 18.84 23.39
C LEU A 197 -9.54 19.67 23.43
N THR A 198 -9.07 20.18 22.28
CA THR A 198 -7.79 20.88 22.16
C THR A 198 -7.90 22.39 22.11
N GLY A 199 -9.09 22.91 21.80
CA GLY A 199 -9.31 24.32 21.48
C GLY A 199 -8.69 24.76 20.13
N GLY A 200 -8.05 23.85 19.42
CA GLY A 200 -7.44 24.11 18.11
C GLY A 200 -8.41 23.98 16.95
N LYS A 201 -7.89 24.15 15.75
CA LYS A 201 -8.61 23.97 14.49
C LYS A 201 -7.93 22.93 13.61
N SER A 202 -8.71 22.06 13.02
CA SER A 202 -8.22 21.05 12.08
C SER A 202 -7.92 21.70 10.73
N LEU A 203 -6.72 21.43 10.22
CA LEU A 203 -6.29 21.81 8.88
C LEU A 203 -6.58 20.69 7.87
N MET A 204 -6.34 19.44 8.27
CA MET A 204 -6.57 18.26 7.44
C MET A 204 -6.75 17.02 8.31
N ALA A 205 -7.49 16.03 7.77
CA ALA A 205 -7.71 14.71 8.35
C ALA A 205 -7.55 13.67 7.24
N ILE A 206 -6.39 13.01 7.14
CA ILE A 206 -6.03 12.18 5.98
C ILE A 206 -5.05 11.06 6.35
N LEU A 207 -5.01 10.03 5.51
CA LEU A 207 -3.96 9.01 5.51
C LEU A 207 -2.57 9.65 5.59
N SER A 208 -1.72 9.13 6.46
CA SER A 208 -0.32 9.58 6.60
C SER A 208 0.61 8.73 5.74
N ASN A 209 1.68 9.37 5.23
CA ASN A 209 2.83 8.67 4.67
C ASN A 209 3.85 8.23 5.75
N TYR A 210 3.52 8.43 7.02
CA TYR A 210 4.33 8.01 8.14
C TYR A 210 4.28 6.49 8.29
N ALA A 211 5.27 5.79 7.73
CA ALA A 211 5.43 4.35 7.84
C ALA A 211 6.41 4.03 8.98
N THR A 212 6.02 3.12 9.88
CA THR A 212 6.82 2.67 11.04
C THR A 212 7.16 1.19 10.92
#